data_2f47fd2209924f68f47add68c8fcbfa1
#
_entry.id   2f47fd2209924f68f47add68c8fcbfa1
#
_cell.length_a   1.000
_cell.length_b   1.000
_cell.length_c   1.000
_cell.angle_alpha   90.00
_cell.angle_beta   90.00
_cell.angle_gamma   90.00
#
_symmetry.space_group_name_H-M   'P 1'
#
loop_
_entity.id
_entity.type
_entity.pdbx_description
1 polymer ?
#
loop_
_entity_poly.entity_id
_entity_poly.type
_entity_poly.pdbx_seq_one_letter_code
_entity_poly.pdbx_strand_id
1 'polypeptide(L)'
;DNKFSTFTDRKSTSIMGSSMGGLISIYGVAEYPEVFGAAVCMSTHWSGTLDQNTDFSTAMKYYLMDNFPRNGDYLLYFDNGDCPYDSNYLPFYDDMNSLFNMLGYNEGDRLKTGIFHGHSHSEKSWSQRVNIPLQFILK
;
A
#
# COMPACT_ATOMS: atom_id res chain seq x y z
N ASP A 1 -14.57 -16.80 -13.05
CA ASP A 1 -15.41 -15.77 -13.64
C ASP A 1 -15.96 -16.23 -14.98
N ASN A 2 -17.22 -16.66 -15.02
CA ASN A 2 -17.80 -17.32 -16.21
C ASN A 2 -18.18 -16.33 -17.35
N LYS A 3 -18.04 -15.02 -17.14
CA LYS A 3 -18.40 -13.99 -18.13
C LYS A 3 -17.20 -13.36 -18.83
N PHE A 4 -16.06 -13.34 -18.21
CA PHE A 4 -14.87 -12.68 -18.73
C PHE A 4 -13.67 -13.62 -18.67
N SER A 5 -12.81 -13.53 -19.66
CA SER A 5 -11.53 -14.24 -19.65
C SER A 5 -10.58 -13.49 -18.72
N THR A 6 -10.50 -13.94 -17.48
CA THR A 6 -9.65 -13.37 -16.45
C THR A 6 -8.74 -14.45 -15.88
N PHE A 7 -7.56 -14.05 -15.43
CA PHE A 7 -6.74 -14.89 -14.57
C PHE A 7 -7.36 -14.93 -13.17
N THR A 8 -7.44 -16.10 -12.57
CA THR A 8 -8.08 -16.31 -11.26
C THR A 8 -7.08 -16.66 -10.16
N ASP A 9 -5.81 -16.72 -10.51
CA ASP A 9 -4.75 -17.02 -9.55
C ASP A 9 -4.38 -15.77 -8.72
N ARG A 10 -3.82 -16.01 -7.55
CA ARG A 10 -3.41 -14.98 -6.60
C ARG A 10 -2.44 -13.95 -7.22
N LYS A 11 -1.46 -14.42 -8.01
CA LYS A 11 -0.43 -13.55 -8.60
C LYS A 11 -1.02 -12.53 -9.58
N SER A 12 -2.13 -12.88 -10.20
CA SER A 12 -2.86 -12.02 -11.14
C SER A 12 -3.98 -11.21 -10.48
N THR A 13 -4.16 -11.34 -9.15
CA THR A 13 -5.20 -10.65 -8.40
C THR A 13 -4.56 -9.62 -7.48
N SER A 14 -4.84 -8.34 -7.74
CA SER A 14 -4.31 -7.22 -6.98
C SER A 14 -5.43 -6.39 -6.36
N ILE A 15 -5.16 -5.79 -5.21
CA ILE A 15 -6.04 -4.82 -4.58
C ILE A 15 -5.36 -3.45 -4.54
N MET A 16 -6.09 -2.40 -4.93
CA MET A 16 -5.53 -1.07 -5.06
C MET A 16 -6.48 -0.01 -4.55
N GLY A 17 -5.95 0.99 -3.86
CA GLY A 17 -6.70 2.14 -3.44
C GLY A 17 -5.84 3.30 -2.95
N SER A 18 -6.49 4.44 -2.75
CA SER A 18 -5.89 5.64 -2.19
C SER A 18 -6.53 5.99 -0.85
N SER A 19 -5.80 6.67 0.02
CA SER A 19 -6.30 7.09 1.35
C SER A 19 -6.74 5.88 2.19
N MET A 20 -8.00 5.84 2.63
CA MET A 20 -8.62 4.67 3.28
C MET A 20 -8.63 3.44 2.36
N GLY A 21 -8.70 3.65 1.03
CA GLY A 21 -8.54 2.58 0.05
C GLY A 21 -7.14 1.95 0.06
N GLY A 22 -6.10 2.73 0.32
CA GLY A 22 -4.75 2.21 0.54
C GLY A 22 -4.66 1.37 1.82
N LEU A 23 -5.30 1.83 2.89
CA LEU A 23 -5.34 1.12 4.16
C LEU A 23 -6.06 -0.23 4.04
N ILE A 24 -7.23 -0.27 3.38
CA ILE A 24 -7.93 -1.54 3.15
C ILE A 24 -7.18 -2.45 2.18
N SER A 25 -6.38 -1.90 1.26
CA SER A 25 -5.58 -2.71 0.32
C SER A 25 -4.49 -3.48 1.05
N ILE A 26 -3.75 -2.84 1.95
CA ILE A 26 -2.72 -3.54 2.73
C ILE A 26 -3.33 -4.55 3.71
N TYR A 27 -4.45 -4.18 4.34
CA TYR A 27 -5.22 -5.09 5.19
C TYR A 27 -5.72 -6.30 4.40
N GLY A 28 -6.23 -6.09 3.18
CA GLY A 28 -6.72 -7.16 2.31
C GLY A 28 -5.67 -8.22 1.99
N VAL A 29 -4.42 -7.83 1.72
CA VAL A 29 -3.33 -8.80 1.53
C VAL A 29 -2.96 -9.51 2.82
N ALA A 30 -3.01 -8.83 3.96
CA ALA A 30 -2.72 -9.45 5.26
C ALA A 30 -3.76 -10.50 5.65
N GLU A 31 -5.05 -10.22 5.42
CA GLU A 31 -6.17 -11.11 5.80
C GLU A 31 -6.46 -12.21 4.77
N TYR A 32 -6.22 -11.92 3.49
CA TYR A 32 -6.55 -12.83 2.38
C TYR A 32 -5.34 -13.06 1.46
N PRO A 33 -4.22 -13.55 2.02
CA PRO A 33 -2.99 -13.74 1.25
C PRO A 33 -3.12 -14.80 0.16
N GLU A 34 -4.12 -15.69 0.26
CA GLU A 34 -4.44 -16.67 -0.78
C GLU A 34 -5.20 -16.06 -1.97
N VAL A 35 -5.81 -14.87 -1.79
CA VAL A 35 -6.59 -14.18 -2.81
C VAL A 35 -5.78 -13.11 -3.52
N PHE A 36 -5.10 -12.24 -2.75
CA PHE A 36 -4.40 -11.08 -3.28
C PHE A 36 -2.90 -11.30 -3.32
N GLY A 37 -2.30 -11.15 -4.49
CA GLY A 37 -0.84 -11.21 -4.70
C GLY A 37 -0.16 -9.85 -4.63
N ALA A 38 -0.92 -8.75 -4.70
CA ALA A 38 -0.34 -7.42 -4.61
C ALA A 38 -1.27 -6.42 -3.90
N ALA A 39 -0.66 -5.51 -3.14
CA ALA A 39 -1.31 -4.33 -2.59
C ALA A 39 -0.71 -3.05 -3.19
N VAL A 40 -1.58 -2.15 -3.66
CA VAL A 40 -1.20 -0.80 -4.08
C VAL A 40 -1.89 0.22 -3.17
N CYS A 41 -1.09 0.95 -2.41
CA CYS A 41 -1.51 1.79 -1.30
C CYS A 41 -1.04 3.23 -1.55
N MET A 42 -1.86 4.04 -2.24
CA MET A 42 -1.53 5.42 -2.59
C MET A 42 -1.97 6.36 -1.48
N SER A 43 -1.09 7.26 -1.03
CA SER A 43 -1.39 8.22 0.06
C SER A 43 -2.16 7.59 1.21
N THR A 44 -1.65 6.49 1.73
CA THR A 44 -2.37 5.66 2.69
C THR A 44 -2.67 6.43 3.97
N HIS A 45 -3.91 6.32 4.44
CA HIS A 45 -4.40 6.98 5.64
C HIS A 45 -3.92 6.26 6.93
N TRP A 46 -2.62 6.29 7.16
CA TRP A 46 -1.97 5.53 8.25
C TRP A 46 -2.44 5.92 9.65
N SER A 47 -2.94 7.13 9.84
CA SER A 47 -3.51 7.55 11.12
C SER A 47 -4.86 6.91 11.45
N GLY A 48 -5.59 6.40 10.43
CA GLY A 48 -6.91 5.77 10.59
C GLY A 48 -8.03 6.69 11.09
N THR A 49 -7.67 7.90 11.53
CA THR A 49 -8.58 8.92 12.05
C THR A 49 -8.18 10.29 11.49
N LEU A 50 -9.07 11.26 11.57
CA LEU A 50 -8.76 12.64 11.18
C LEU A 50 -7.82 13.34 12.17
N ASP A 51 -7.77 12.85 13.38
CA ASP A 51 -6.81 13.30 14.39
C ASP A 51 -5.47 12.61 14.14
N GLN A 52 -4.37 13.27 14.41
CA GLN A 52 -3.02 12.68 14.32
C GLN A 52 -2.76 11.73 15.51
N ASN A 53 -3.68 10.79 15.72
CA ASN A 53 -3.54 9.79 16.76
C ASN A 53 -2.61 8.68 16.26
N THR A 54 -1.54 8.43 16.99
CA THR A 54 -0.56 7.40 16.69
C THR A 54 -0.99 6.00 17.14
N ASP A 55 -2.05 5.86 17.92
CA ASP A 55 -2.48 4.57 18.47
C ASP A 55 -2.93 3.63 17.37
N PHE A 56 -3.69 4.15 16.39
CA PHE A 56 -4.13 3.35 15.25
C PHE A 56 -2.95 2.89 14.39
N SER A 57 -2.03 3.79 14.05
CA SER A 57 -0.85 3.44 13.23
C SER A 57 0.05 2.44 13.95
N THR A 58 0.19 2.57 15.26
CA THR A 58 0.93 1.62 16.10
C THR A 58 0.25 0.26 16.11
N ALA A 59 -1.05 0.20 16.31
CA ALA A 59 -1.82 -1.05 16.26
C ALA A 59 -1.76 -1.71 14.87
N MET A 60 -1.88 -0.92 13.80
CA MET A 60 -1.75 -1.42 12.42
C MET A 60 -0.34 -1.96 12.16
N LYS A 61 0.69 -1.30 12.65
CA LYS A 61 2.08 -1.78 12.53
C LYS A 61 2.27 -3.16 13.17
N TYR A 62 1.80 -3.35 14.40
CA TYR A 62 1.85 -4.66 15.08
C TYR A 62 1.00 -5.70 14.35
N TYR A 63 -0.19 -5.34 13.94
CA TYR A 63 -1.06 -6.23 13.16
C TYR A 63 -0.35 -6.71 11.88
N LEU A 64 0.27 -5.82 11.11
CA LEU A 64 1.02 -6.18 9.90
C LEU A 64 2.27 -7.00 10.20
N MET A 65 2.96 -6.75 11.31
CA MET A 65 4.09 -7.58 11.76
C MET A 65 3.69 -9.04 11.97
N ASP A 66 2.50 -9.27 12.49
CA ASP A 66 2.02 -10.62 12.83
C ASP A 66 1.35 -11.32 11.65
N ASN A 67 0.67 -10.58 10.78
CA ASN A 67 -0.25 -11.14 9.78
C ASN A 67 0.20 -10.96 8.33
N PHE A 68 1.08 -9.98 8.03
CA PHE A 68 1.47 -9.75 6.63
C PHE A 68 2.38 -10.90 6.13
N PRO A 69 2.16 -11.44 4.92
CA PRO A 69 2.89 -12.60 4.41
C PRO A 69 4.39 -12.28 4.25
N ARG A 70 5.24 -13.10 4.87
CA ARG A 70 6.71 -12.94 4.81
C ARG A 70 7.34 -13.65 3.61
N ASN A 71 6.71 -14.71 3.16
CA ASN A 71 7.19 -15.57 2.08
C ASN A 71 6.23 -15.52 0.90
N GLY A 72 6.76 -15.78 -0.30
CA GLY A 72 6.00 -15.80 -1.55
C GLY A 72 6.22 -14.57 -2.41
N ASP A 73 5.53 -14.53 -3.54
CA ASP A 73 5.70 -13.55 -4.62
C ASP A 73 4.71 -12.38 -4.47
N TYR A 74 4.56 -11.86 -3.26
CA TYR A 74 3.69 -10.70 -3.02
C TYR A 74 4.40 -9.43 -3.43
N LEU A 75 3.64 -8.50 -4.05
CA LEU A 75 4.12 -7.18 -4.41
C LEU A 75 3.43 -6.12 -3.54
N LEU A 76 4.21 -5.19 -3.05
CA LEU A 76 3.72 -4.08 -2.26
C LEU A 76 4.20 -2.75 -2.84
N TYR A 77 3.25 -1.88 -3.10
CA TYR A 77 3.51 -0.50 -3.45
C TYR A 77 2.86 0.41 -2.42
N PHE A 78 3.61 1.40 -1.94
CA PHE A 78 2.99 2.52 -1.22
C PHE A 78 3.71 3.83 -1.50
N ASP A 79 2.94 4.91 -1.55
CA ASP A 79 3.45 6.24 -1.81
C ASP A 79 2.78 7.30 -0.95
N ASN A 80 3.35 8.49 -0.99
CA ASN A 80 2.81 9.69 -0.37
C ASN A 80 3.10 10.92 -1.22
N GLY A 81 2.26 11.95 -1.11
CA GLY A 81 2.61 13.29 -1.45
C GLY A 81 3.26 14.02 -0.27
N ASP A 82 3.65 15.28 -0.46
CA ASP A 82 4.20 16.13 0.60
C ASP A 82 3.42 17.44 0.81
N CYS A 83 2.34 17.63 0.06
CA CYS A 83 1.44 18.78 0.18
C CYS A 83 0.30 18.51 1.16
N PRO A 84 -0.58 19.49 1.45
CA PRO A 84 -1.60 19.40 2.49
C PRO A 84 -2.37 18.07 2.50
N TYR A 85 -2.64 17.60 3.71
CA TYR A 85 -3.14 16.30 4.12
C TYR A 85 -2.13 15.16 3.92
N ASP A 86 -1.50 14.98 2.75
CA ASP A 86 -0.49 13.93 2.54
C ASP A 86 0.75 14.14 3.42
N SER A 87 1.15 15.39 3.66
CA SER A 87 2.26 15.70 4.57
C SER A 87 2.06 15.17 6.00
N ASN A 88 0.81 14.97 6.43
CA ASN A 88 0.50 14.40 7.74
C ASN A 88 0.87 12.92 7.86
N TYR A 89 1.05 12.21 6.73
CA TYR A 89 1.40 10.79 6.72
C TYR A 89 2.90 10.53 6.61
N LEU A 90 3.70 11.55 6.32
CA LEU A 90 5.17 11.41 6.22
C LEU A 90 5.82 10.82 7.47
N PRO A 91 5.40 11.15 8.71
CA PRO A 91 5.97 10.50 9.91
C PRO A 91 5.78 8.98 9.94
N PHE A 92 4.71 8.47 9.33
CA PHE A 92 4.42 7.04 9.29
C PHE A 92 5.10 6.33 8.12
N TYR A 93 5.52 7.07 7.10
CA TYR A 93 6.12 6.53 5.88
C TYR A 93 7.42 5.75 6.18
N ASP A 94 8.34 6.35 6.93
CA ASP A 94 9.61 5.72 7.29
C ASP A 94 9.42 4.51 8.21
N ASP A 95 8.45 4.59 9.12
CA ASP A 95 8.08 3.49 10.01
C ASP A 95 7.56 2.28 9.24
N MET A 96 6.68 2.50 8.26
CA MET A 96 6.13 1.43 7.43
C MET A 96 7.17 0.88 6.47
N ASN A 97 8.03 1.72 5.91
CA ASN A 97 9.15 1.27 5.09
C ASN A 97 10.10 0.36 5.88
N SER A 98 10.44 0.75 7.09
CA SER A 98 11.25 -0.05 8.00
C SER A 98 10.59 -1.38 8.34
N LEU A 99 9.28 -1.38 8.61
CA LEU A 99 8.49 -2.58 8.87
C LEU A 99 8.57 -3.56 7.68
N PHE A 100 8.28 -3.11 6.47
CA PHE A 100 8.25 -4.00 5.31
C PHE A 100 9.62 -4.52 4.95
N ASN A 101 10.68 -3.73 5.14
CA ASN A 101 12.06 -4.22 5.02
C ASN A 101 12.35 -5.35 6.03
N MET A 102 11.92 -5.23 7.29
CA MET A 102 12.04 -6.30 8.29
C MET A 102 11.24 -7.56 7.94
N LEU A 103 10.12 -7.40 7.24
CA LEU A 103 9.31 -8.51 6.73
C LEU A 103 9.90 -9.15 5.46
N GLY A 104 11.03 -8.63 4.94
CA GLY A 104 11.74 -9.16 3.79
C GLY A 104 11.30 -8.58 2.44
N TYR A 105 10.58 -7.45 2.45
CA TYR A 105 10.22 -6.71 1.23
C TYR A 105 11.29 -5.67 0.94
N ASN A 106 12.05 -5.86 -0.12
CA ASN A 106 13.14 -4.96 -0.49
C ASN A 106 12.72 -4.06 -1.65
N GLU A 107 13.14 -2.78 -1.59
CA GLU A 107 12.91 -1.80 -2.65
C GLU A 107 13.49 -2.29 -3.99
N GLY A 108 12.72 -2.11 -5.06
CA GLY A 108 13.09 -2.52 -6.42
C GLY A 108 12.80 -3.98 -6.76
N ASP A 109 12.53 -4.83 -5.78
CA ASP A 109 12.14 -6.24 -5.95
C ASP A 109 10.63 -6.42 -5.67
N ARG A 110 10.27 -6.66 -4.42
CA ARG A 110 8.88 -6.88 -3.98
C ARG A 110 8.22 -5.65 -3.38
N LEU A 111 9.00 -4.61 -3.14
CA LEU A 111 8.56 -3.32 -2.61
C LEU A 111 8.90 -2.22 -3.60
N LYS A 112 7.96 -1.31 -3.79
CA LYS A 112 8.22 -0.02 -4.41
C LYS A 112 7.55 1.08 -3.62
N THR A 113 8.32 2.09 -3.24
CA THR A 113 7.84 3.22 -2.46
C THR A 113 8.18 4.55 -3.12
N GLY A 114 7.58 5.64 -2.69
CA GLY A 114 7.91 6.95 -3.22
C GLY A 114 7.25 8.12 -2.48
N ILE A 115 7.95 9.26 -2.45
CA ILE A 115 7.38 10.54 -2.03
C ILE A 115 7.31 11.44 -3.26
N PHE A 116 6.12 11.97 -3.55
CA PHE A 116 5.85 12.81 -4.72
C PHE A 116 5.74 14.26 -4.31
N HIS A 117 6.77 15.03 -4.62
CA HIS A 117 6.84 16.45 -4.30
C HIS A 117 5.80 17.26 -5.06
N GLY A 118 5.11 18.14 -4.36
CA GLY A 118 4.04 18.97 -4.92
C GLY A 118 2.69 18.26 -5.06
N HIS A 119 2.58 16.98 -4.66
CA HIS A 119 1.33 16.23 -4.69
C HIS A 119 0.58 16.32 -3.37
N SER A 120 -0.72 16.59 -3.46
CA SER A 120 -1.64 16.65 -2.32
C SER A 120 -2.51 15.40 -2.24
N HIS A 121 -3.26 15.26 -1.16
CA HIS A 121 -4.25 14.20 -0.95
C HIS A 121 -5.48 14.40 -1.82
N SER A 122 -5.38 14.07 -3.10
CA SER A 122 -6.45 14.33 -4.07
C SER A 122 -6.41 13.38 -5.26
N GLU A 123 -7.58 13.15 -5.85
CA GLU A 123 -7.72 12.36 -7.07
C GLU A 123 -6.88 12.91 -8.22
N LYS A 124 -6.73 14.23 -8.30
CA LYS A 124 -5.85 14.88 -9.29
C LYS A 124 -4.40 14.42 -9.13
N SER A 125 -3.88 14.44 -7.92
CA SER A 125 -2.51 14.00 -7.64
C SER A 125 -2.34 12.49 -7.88
N TRP A 126 -3.31 11.68 -7.46
CA TRP A 126 -3.26 10.23 -7.67
C TRP A 126 -3.33 9.86 -9.14
N SER A 127 -4.19 10.51 -9.93
CA SER A 127 -4.28 10.26 -11.38
C SER A 127 -2.99 10.55 -12.14
N GLN A 128 -2.16 11.49 -11.66
CA GLN A 128 -0.89 11.83 -12.29
C GLN A 128 0.21 10.79 -12.09
N ARG A 129 0.06 9.89 -11.10
CA ARG A 129 1.08 8.90 -10.74
C ARG A 129 0.61 7.45 -10.71
N VAL A 130 -0.68 7.20 -10.96
CA VAL A 130 -1.27 5.86 -10.91
C VAL A 130 -0.61 4.86 -11.88
N ASN A 131 -0.03 5.34 -12.97
CA ASN A 131 0.72 4.51 -13.92
C ASN A 131 1.96 3.85 -13.28
N ILE A 132 2.54 4.45 -12.25
CA ILE A 132 3.76 3.94 -11.59
C ILE A 132 3.48 2.62 -10.86
N PRO A 133 2.51 2.54 -9.93
CA PRO A 133 2.15 1.26 -9.32
C PRO A 133 1.61 0.25 -10.32
N LEU A 134 0.83 0.65 -11.32
CA LEU A 134 0.35 -0.28 -12.35
C LEU A 134 1.50 -0.94 -13.12
N GLN A 135 2.50 -0.17 -13.53
CA GLN A 135 3.70 -0.72 -14.17
C GLN A 135 4.51 -1.64 -13.25
N PHE A 136 4.43 -1.44 -11.94
CA PHE A 136 5.13 -2.27 -10.97
C PHE A 136 4.45 -3.62 -10.77
N ILE A 137 3.12 -3.67 -10.68
CA ILE A 137 2.36 -4.89 -10.39
C ILE A 137 1.98 -5.70 -11.64
N LEU A 138 1.98 -5.11 -12.83
CA LEU A 138 1.59 -5.74 -14.10
C LEU A 138 2.80 -6.17 -14.95
N LYS A 139 3.89 -6.53 -14.30
CA LYS A 139 5.11 -7.01 -15.00
C LYS A 139 4.95 -8.44 -15.52
#